data_b3371a252b34801d53142ac9b44c3e54
#
_entry.id   b3371a252b34801d53142ac9b44c3e54
#
_cell.length_a   1.000
_cell.length_b   1.000
_cell.length_c   1.000
_cell.angle_alpha   90.00
_cell.angle_beta   90.00
_cell.angle_gamma   90.00
#
_symmetry.space_group_name_H-M   'P 1'
#
loop_
_entity.id
_entity.type
_entity.pdbx_description
1 polymer ?
#
loop_
_entity_poly.entity_id
_entity_poly.type
_entity_poly.pdbx_seq_one_letter_code
_entity_poly.pdbx_strand_id
1 'polypeptide(L)'
;MNNNFTDGINFFSKLNGRRIWNAAKLYSSYYVSKTLKRPVQWGMPVVMEIEPTTSCNLRCPQCPSGLREFTRNTGMLDLALYKKIIDEIHPELIYLILYFQGEPFLNTQFLEFVKYAAQKNIYTATSSNAHYFTDAMARATIESGLDRLIISIDGVDQESYQKYRVGGKLEKVLEGTQNLLKWKKKLGKTTPHIIWQFIAFKHNEHQIPEIKRLAKEMGVDELGIKTAQIYDYQTSDTFIPNNEDLSRYKKTENGYEIKNELLNQCWRMWRGSVITWDGLVVPCCFDKDATHRFGDISNETFKQVWSSETYQNFRRAILKSRKEIDICKNCTEGTKVWS
;
A
#
# COMPACT_ATOMS: atom_id res chain seq x y z
N MET A 1 19.79 -11.82 -14.15
CA MET A 1 20.12 -11.10 -12.90
C MET A 1 18.92 -11.24 -11.98
N ASN A 2 19.15 -11.32 -10.68
CA ASN A 2 18.03 -11.39 -9.74
C ASN A 2 17.34 -10.02 -9.71
N ASN A 3 16.10 -9.93 -10.21
CA ASN A 3 15.39 -8.68 -10.41
C ASN A 3 15.19 -7.89 -9.09
N ASN A 4 15.11 -8.59 -7.95
CA ASN A 4 15.06 -7.98 -6.62
C ASN A 4 16.35 -7.22 -6.28
N PHE A 5 17.50 -7.66 -6.76
CA PHE A 5 18.77 -6.94 -6.56
C PHE A 5 18.78 -5.61 -7.33
N THR A 6 18.29 -5.62 -8.57
CA THR A 6 18.18 -4.39 -9.39
C THR A 6 17.24 -3.37 -8.77
N ASP A 7 16.10 -3.81 -8.24
CA ASP A 7 15.16 -2.93 -7.51
C ASP A 7 15.76 -2.37 -6.22
N GLY A 8 16.54 -3.20 -5.49
CA GLY A 8 17.30 -2.75 -4.33
C GLY A 8 18.30 -1.64 -4.67
N ILE A 9 19.08 -1.80 -5.74
CA ILE A 9 20.02 -0.76 -6.21
C ILE A 9 19.27 0.52 -6.55
N ASN A 10 18.14 0.43 -7.26
CA ASN A 10 17.32 1.59 -7.59
C ASN A 10 16.81 2.28 -6.32
N PHE A 11 16.34 1.54 -5.33
CA PHE A 11 15.93 2.12 -4.04
C PHE A 11 17.08 2.84 -3.34
N PHE A 12 18.25 2.21 -3.25
CA PHE A 12 19.44 2.83 -2.61
C PHE A 12 19.93 4.07 -3.36
N SER A 13 19.74 4.15 -4.68
CA SER A 13 20.10 5.34 -5.47
C SER A 13 19.29 6.60 -5.10
N LYS A 14 18.13 6.43 -4.44
CA LYS A 14 17.29 7.54 -3.96
C LYS A 14 17.79 8.12 -2.63
N LEU A 15 18.73 7.47 -1.95
CA LEU A 15 19.24 7.91 -0.66
C LEU A 15 20.27 9.04 -0.83
N ASN A 16 20.24 9.98 0.12
CA ASN A 16 21.25 11.00 0.30
C ASN A 16 21.51 11.22 1.80
N GLY A 17 22.54 11.98 2.15
CA GLY A 17 22.92 12.20 3.55
C GLY A 17 21.78 12.74 4.43
N ARG A 18 20.94 13.64 3.90
CA ARG A 18 19.80 14.21 4.63
C ARG A 18 18.74 13.13 4.94
N ARG A 19 18.38 12.31 3.96
CA ARG A 19 17.41 11.20 4.11
C ARG A 19 17.90 10.15 5.08
N ILE A 20 19.19 9.78 4.98
CA ILE A 20 19.83 8.80 5.89
C ILE A 20 19.82 9.34 7.31
N TRP A 21 20.25 10.59 7.53
CA TRP A 21 20.27 11.21 8.85
C TRP A 21 18.87 11.32 9.45
N ASN A 22 17.88 11.70 8.62
CA ASN A 22 16.49 11.76 9.05
C ASN A 22 15.94 10.36 9.45
N ALA A 23 16.25 9.33 8.66
CA ALA A 23 15.89 7.95 8.98
C ALA A 23 16.53 7.48 10.30
N ALA A 24 17.79 7.82 10.53
CA ALA A 24 18.48 7.50 11.80
C ALA A 24 17.79 8.17 13.00
N LYS A 25 17.42 9.45 12.89
CA LYS A 25 16.65 10.16 13.93
C LYS A 25 15.30 9.48 14.20
N LEU A 26 14.55 9.12 13.15
CA LEU A 26 13.27 8.43 13.29
C LEU A 26 13.43 7.08 14.00
N TYR A 27 14.38 6.29 13.54
CA TYR A 27 14.64 4.96 14.10
C TYR A 27 15.02 5.07 15.60
N SER A 28 15.94 5.97 15.93
CA SER A 28 16.34 6.22 17.33
C SER A 28 15.17 6.70 18.18
N SER A 29 14.36 7.65 17.68
CA SER A 29 13.19 8.16 18.42
C SER A 29 12.12 7.10 18.66
N TYR A 30 11.94 6.16 17.72
CA TYR A 30 11.05 5.00 17.91
C TYR A 30 11.50 4.10 19.04
N TYR A 31 12.80 3.74 19.09
CA TYR A 31 13.32 2.89 20.17
C TYR A 31 13.29 3.58 21.53
N VAL A 32 13.63 4.88 21.58
CA VAL A 32 13.49 5.68 22.79
C VAL A 32 12.04 5.71 23.26
N SER A 33 11.09 5.89 22.33
CA SER A 33 9.66 5.87 22.65
C SER A 33 9.18 4.54 23.23
N LYS A 34 9.64 3.43 22.64
CA LYS A 34 9.35 2.07 23.15
C LYS A 34 9.84 1.87 24.57
N THR A 35 11.09 2.26 24.83
CA THR A 35 11.74 2.09 26.15
C THR A 35 11.09 2.95 27.20
N LEU A 36 10.85 4.23 26.90
CA LEU A 36 10.28 5.20 27.83
C LEU A 36 8.74 5.13 27.94
N LYS A 37 8.08 4.34 27.07
CA LYS A 37 6.61 4.24 26.94
C LYS A 37 5.94 5.61 26.77
N ARG A 38 6.62 6.55 26.13
CA ARG A 38 6.12 7.90 25.82
C ARG A 38 6.54 8.29 24.39
N PRO A 39 5.73 9.07 23.65
CA PRO A 39 6.08 9.46 22.29
C PRO A 39 7.26 10.42 22.29
N VAL A 40 8.29 10.07 21.50
CA VAL A 40 9.43 10.91 21.15
C VAL A 40 9.51 10.92 19.64
N GLN A 41 9.64 12.10 19.02
CA GLN A 41 9.65 12.25 17.58
C GLN A 41 10.71 13.26 17.15
N TRP A 42 11.80 12.78 16.49
CA TRP A 42 12.95 13.62 16.12
C TRP A 42 13.09 13.91 14.64
N GLY A 43 12.39 13.14 13.80
CA GLY A 43 12.50 13.24 12.34
C GLY A 43 11.18 13.42 11.64
N MET A 44 11.24 13.73 10.35
CA MET A 44 10.11 13.74 9.42
C MET A 44 9.88 12.34 8.83
N PRO A 45 8.69 12.01 8.31
CA PRO A 45 8.44 10.68 7.75
C PRO A 45 9.37 10.37 6.58
N VAL A 46 9.79 9.10 6.52
CA VAL A 46 10.59 8.54 5.42
C VAL A 46 9.73 7.76 4.42
N VAL A 47 8.52 7.43 4.80
CA VAL A 47 7.49 6.77 3.96
C VAL A 47 6.22 7.60 4.02
N MET A 48 5.57 7.82 2.89
CA MET A 48 4.26 8.46 2.81
C MET A 48 3.35 7.63 1.91
N GLU A 49 2.11 7.45 2.32
CA GLU A 49 1.04 6.98 1.46
C GLU A 49 0.20 8.19 1.05
N ILE A 50 -0.08 8.35 -0.23
CA ILE A 50 -1.00 9.39 -0.75
C ILE A 50 -2.06 8.70 -1.61
N GLU A 51 -3.32 9.02 -1.33
CA GLU A 51 -4.48 8.46 -2.04
C GLU A 51 -4.76 9.21 -3.34
N PRO A 52 -4.58 8.61 -4.54
CA PRO A 52 -4.88 9.29 -5.78
C PRO A 52 -6.38 9.45 -6.03
N THR A 53 -7.20 8.51 -5.53
CA THR A 53 -8.65 8.50 -5.71
C THR A 53 -9.29 7.45 -4.79
N THR A 54 -10.56 7.66 -4.45
CA THR A 54 -11.41 6.62 -3.82
C THR A 54 -12.17 5.77 -4.83
N SER A 55 -12.22 6.19 -6.11
CA SER A 55 -12.97 5.50 -7.16
C SER A 55 -12.29 4.21 -7.59
N CYS A 56 -13.08 3.16 -7.82
CA CYS A 56 -12.63 1.89 -8.36
C CYS A 56 -13.64 1.34 -9.38
N ASN A 57 -13.15 0.70 -10.43
CA ASN A 57 -13.98 0.02 -11.42
C ASN A 57 -14.42 -1.39 -10.97
N LEU A 58 -13.81 -1.95 -9.92
CA LEU A 58 -14.14 -3.26 -9.37
C LEU A 58 -15.02 -3.18 -8.12
N ARG A 59 -15.63 -4.33 -7.73
CA ARG A 59 -16.54 -4.50 -6.60
C ARG A 59 -16.04 -5.58 -5.63
N CYS A 60 -14.76 -5.51 -5.24
CA CYS A 60 -14.17 -6.51 -4.35
C CYS A 60 -14.86 -6.52 -2.97
N PRO A 61 -15.31 -7.70 -2.45
CA PRO A 61 -16.20 -7.79 -1.27
C PRO A 61 -15.52 -7.50 0.07
N GLN A 62 -14.18 -7.42 0.12
CA GLN A 62 -13.42 -7.05 1.31
C GLN A 62 -12.63 -5.74 1.08
N CYS A 63 -13.25 -4.79 0.36
CA CYS A 63 -12.62 -3.51 0.03
C CYS A 63 -13.66 -2.38 0.10
N PRO A 64 -13.45 -1.33 0.92
CA PRO A 64 -14.40 -0.21 1.02
C PRO A 64 -14.68 0.48 -0.31
N SER A 65 -13.67 0.64 -1.18
CA SER A 65 -13.88 1.18 -2.53
C SER A 65 -14.74 0.25 -3.40
N GLY A 66 -14.58 -1.07 -3.24
CA GLY A 66 -15.38 -2.08 -3.96
C GLY A 66 -16.82 -2.12 -3.48
N LEU A 67 -17.03 -2.05 -2.18
CA LEU A 67 -18.35 -2.04 -1.52
C LEU A 67 -19.03 -0.67 -1.66
N ARG A 68 -18.26 0.40 -1.90
CA ARG A 68 -18.72 1.81 -1.89
C ARG A 68 -19.30 2.26 -0.54
N GLU A 69 -18.71 1.78 0.53
CA GLU A 69 -19.14 1.99 1.91
C GLU A 69 -18.23 2.98 2.65
N PHE A 70 -17.95 4.14 2.02
CA PHE A 70 -17.26 5.21 2.72
C PHE A 70 -18.25 6.12 3.44
N THR A 71 -17.94 6.46 4.71
CA THR A 71 -18.64 7.51 5.46
C THR A 71 -17.97 8.88 5.25
N ARG A 72 -16.73 8.90 4.70
CA ARG A 72 -16.02 10.12 4.28
C ARG A 72 -16.33 10.50 2.84
N ASN A 73 -16.00 11.74 2.47
CA ASN A 73 -16.08 12.20 1.10
C ASN A 73 -15.26 11.31 0.13
N THR A 74 -15.76 11.17 -1.07
CA THR A 74 -15.10 10.42 -2.17
C THR A 74 -14.71 11.37 -3.28
N GLY A 75 -13.57 11.11 -3.94
CA GLY A 75 -13.10 12.00 -5.01
C GLY A 75 -11.74 11.60 -5.56
N MET A 76 -11.07 12.58 -6.17
CA MET A 76 -9.76 12.44 -6.81
C MET A 76 -8.83 13.55 -6.36
N LEU A 77 -7.58 13.17 -6.07
CA LEU A 77 -6.52 14.09 -5.69
C LEU A 77 -6.22 15.05 -6.86
N ASP A 78 -6.13 16.32 -6.52
CA ASP A 78 -5.72 17.38 -7.44
C ASP A 78 -4.20 17.52 -7.50
N LEU A 79 -3.66 17.88 -8.67
CA LEU A 79 -2.22 18.01 -8.89
C LEU A 79 -1.59 19.16 -8.08
N ALA A 80 -2.32 20.24 -7.83
CA ALA A 80 -1.80 21.37 -7.05
C ALA A 80 -1.64 20.98 -5.57
N LEU A 81 -2.64 20.32 -4.99
CA LEU A 81 -2.54 19.78 -3.62
C LEU A 81 -1.42 18.74 -3.52
N TYR A 82 -1.32 17.83 -4.50
CA TYR A 82 -0.23 16.85 -4.53
C TYR A 82 1.14 17.52 -4.54
N LYS A 83 1.37 18.51 -5.40
CA LYS A 83 2.64 19.24 -5.48
C LYS A 83 2.95 19.96 -4.16
N LYS A 84 1.95 20.62 -3.55
CA LYS A 84 2.10 21.26 -2.23
C LYS A 84 2.63 20.26 -1.19
N ILE A 85 2.04 19.06 -1.13
CA ILE A 85 2.46 18.00 -0.22
C ILE A 85 3.90 17.57 -0.50
N ILE A 86 4.19 17.22 -1.76
CA ILE A 86 5.52 16.70 -2.14
C ILE A 86 6.60 17.75 -1.93
N ASP A 87 6.36 19.02 -2.25
CA ASP A 87 7.35 20.10 -2.06
C ASP A 87 7.73 20.30 -0.60
N GLU A 88 6.81 20.06 0.32
CA GLU A 88 7.07 20.13 1.75
C GLU A 88 7.89 18.94 2.27
N ILE A 89 7.55 17.71 1.85
CA ILE A 89 8.09 16.50 2.48
C ILE A 89 9.25 15.84 1.73
N HIS A 90 9.47 16.17 0.45
CA HIS A 90 10.45 15.46 -0.40
C HIS A 90 11.89 15.47 0.14
N PRO A 91 12.37 16.46 0.89
CA PRO A 91 13.77 16.46 1.33
C PRO A 91 14.14 15.27 2.22
N GLU A 92 13.20 14.79 3.03
CA GLU A 92 13.34 13.67 3.95
C GLU A 92 12.69 12.37 3.46
N LEU A 93 11.75 12.46 2.48
CA LEU A 93 10.98 11.34 2.00
C LEU A 93 11.84 10.42 1.13
N ILE A 94 11.82 9.12 1.44
CA ILE A 94 12.54 8.08 0.70
C ILE A 94 11.57 7.32 -0.21
N TYR A 95 10.41 6.92 0.34
CA TYR A 95 9.46 6.01 -0.29
C TYR A 95 8.06 6.61 -0.31
N LEU A 96 7.49 6.73 -1.49
CA LEU A 96 6.14 7.24 -1.71
C LEU A 96 5.24 6.14 -2.26
N ILE A 97 4.17 5.85 -1.55
CA ILE A 97 3.13 4.90 -1.94
C ILE A 97 1.97 5.70 -2.53
N LEU A 98 1.70 5.50 -3.82
CA LEU A 98 0.63 6.19 -4.54
C LEU A 98 -0.57 5.25 -4.72
N TYR A 99 -1.06 4.72 -3.63
CA TYR A 99 -2.35 4.03 -3.50
C TYR A 99 -2.74 3.97 -2.02
N PHE A 100 -4.02 3.98 -1.75
CA PHE A 100 -4.60 3.76 -0.42
C PHE A 100 -5.95 3.06 -0.58
N GLN A 101 -6.91 3.72 -1.20
CA GLN A 101 -8.16 3.18 -1.68
C GLN A 101 -8.29 3.45 -3.18
N GLY A 102 -9.29 2.87 -3.84
CA GLY A 102 -9.55 3.09 -5.26
C GLY A 102 -8.57 2.42 -6.23
N GLU A 103 -8.73 2.75 -7.50
CA GLU A 103 -7.82 2.38 -8.59
C GLU A 103 -7.06 3.62 -9.07
N PRO A 104 -5.74 3.73 -8.83
CA PRO A 104 -4.96 4.94 -9.13
C PRO A 104 -5.08 5.41 -10.58
N PHE A 105 -5.15 4.50 -11.54
CA PHE A 105 -5.21 4.82 -12.96
C PHE A 105 -6.56 5.40 -13.42
N LEU A 106 -7.56 5.50 -12.54
CA LEU A 106 -8.77 6.29 -12.78
C LEU A 106 -8.53 7.79 -12.61
N ASN A 107 -7.55 8.20 -11.85
CA ASN A 107 -7.15 9.60 -11.80
C ASN A 107 -6.33 9.95 -13.04
N THR A 108 -6.86 10.79 -13.91
CA THR A 108 -6.22 11.17 -15.16
C THR A 108 -4.89 11.90 -15.00
N GLN A 109 -4.63 12.46 -13.80
CA GLN A 109 -3.38 13.14 -13.45
C GLN A 109 -2.35 12.20 -12.79
N PHE A 110 -2.67 10.91 -12.63
CA PHE A 110 -1.86 9.97 -11.87
C PHE A 110 -0.40 9.90 -12.34
N LEU A 111 -0.16 9.80 -13.64
CA LEU A 111 1.21 9.73 -14.17
C LEU A 111 1.99 11.03 -13.97
N GLU A 112 1.30 12.17 -13.85
CA GLU A 112 1.96 13.45 -13.51
C GLU A 112 2.39 13.45 -12.02
N PHE A 113 1.65 12.79 -11.12
CA PHE A 113 2.09 12.58 -9.74
C PHE A 113 3.39 11.77 -9.71
N VAL A 114 3.45 10.68 -10.46
CA VAL A 114 4.64 9.82 -10.55
C VAL A 114 5.85 10.61 -11.08
N LYS A 115 5.67 11.29 -12.22
CA LYS A 115 6.74 12.12 -12.83
C LYS A 115 7.27 13.19 -11.86
N TYR A 116 6.37 13.88 -11.16
CA TYR A 116 6.76 14.91 -10.20
C TYR A 116 7.59 14.36 -9.04
N ALA A 117 7.18 13.21 -8.48
CA ALA A 117 7.95 12.55 -7.43
C ALA A 117 9.31 12.02 -7.93
N ALA A 118 9.35 11.48 -9.15
CA ALA A 118 10.59 11.03 -9.79
C ALA A 118 11.60 12.18 -9.98
N GLN A 119 11.13 13.39 -10.38
CA GLN A 119 11.95 14.60 -10.47
C GLN A 119 12.56 15.03 -9.12
N LYS A 120 11.90 14.70 -8.00
CA LYS A 120 12.40 14.92 -6.64
C LYS A 120 13.25 13.75 -6.12
N ASN A 121 13.59 12.80 -6.99
CA ASN A 121 14.35 11.59 -6.64
C ASN A 121 13.75 10.78 -5.48
N ILE A 122 12.41 10.65 -5.44
CA ILE A 122 11.68 9.84 -4.47
C ILE A 122 11.43 8.47 -5.12
N TYR A 123 11.61 7.37 -4.35
CA TYR A 123 11.21 6.04 -4.80
C TYR A 123 9.67 5.91 -4.75
N THR A 124 9.06 5.63 -5.90
CA THR A 124 7.60 5.58 -6.04
C THR A 124 7.09 4.16 -6.23
N ALA A 125 5.99 3.83 -5.57
CA ALA A 125 5.30 2.56 -5.72
C ALA A 125 3.79 2.77 -5.87
N THR A 126 3.16 1.96 -6.70
CA THR A 126 1.69 1.91 -6.81
C THR A 126 1.18 0.48 -6.93
N SER A 127 -0.13 0.31 -6.73
CA SER A 127 -0.84 -0.94 -6.96
C SER A 127 -2.04 -0.70 -7.87
N SER A 128 -2.27 -1.60 -8.82
CA SER A 128 -3.36 -1.51 -9.78
C SER A 128 -4.04 -2.86 -9.99
N ASN A 129 -5.30 -2.83 -10.37
CA ASN A 129 -6.02 -3.99 -10.87
C ASN A 129 -5.74 -4.29 -12.35
N ALA A 130 -4.89 -3.50 -13.00
CA ALA A 130 -4.33 -3.64 -14.34
C ALA A 130 -5.34 -3.58 -15.52
N HIS A 131 -6.57 -3.13 -15.31
CA HIS A 131 -7.57 -3.03 -16.40
C HIS A 131 -7.33 -1.86 -17.37
N TYR A 132 -6.47 -0.91 -17.00
CA TYR A 132 -6.22 0.31 -17.78
C TYR A 132 -4.92 0.30 -18.57
N PHE A 133 -4.12 -0.76 -18.53
CA PHE A 133 -2.85 -0.84 -19.27
C PHE A 133 -3.02 -1.20 -20.74
N THR A 134 -3.73 -0.34 -21.49
CA THR A 134 -3.65 -0.34 -22.94
C THR A 134 -2.21 -0.16 -23.40
N ASP A 135 -1.91 -0.42 -24.68
CA ASP A 135 -0.55 -0.23 -25.22
C ASP A 135 0.00 1.17 -24.95
N ALA A 136 -0.81 2.21 -25.15
CA ALA A 136 -0.43 3.60 -24.88
C ALA A 136 -0.22 3.89 -23.39
N MET A 137 -1.12 3.41 -22.51
CA MET A 137 -1.00 3.63 -21.06
C MET A 137 0.20 2.88 -20.47
N ALA A 138 0.44 1.65 -20.94
CA ALA A 138 1.60 0.87 -20.53
C ALA A 138 2.90 1.60 -20.89
N ARG A 139 3.01 2.12 -22.14
CA ARG A 139 4.14 2.95 -22.56
C ARG A 139 4.33 4.16 -21.64
N ALA A 140 3.26 4.94 -21.44
CA ALA A 140 3.31 6.14 -20.62
C ALA A 140 3.71 5.82 -19.15
N THR A 141 3.28 4.67 -18.62
CA THR A 141 3.65 4.20 -17.28
C THR A 141 5.15 3.89 -17.19
N ILE A 142 5.72 3.20 -18.20
CA ILE A 142 7.18 2.92 -18.23
C ILE A 142 7.99 4.22 -18.37
N GLU A 143 7.50 5.19 -19.13
CA GLU A 143 8.15 6.49 -19.33
C GLU A 143 8.00 7.45 -18.14
N SER A 144 7.05 7.20 -17.23
CA SER A 144 6.74 8.10 -16.09
C SER A 144 7.82 8.18 -15.03
N GLY A 145 8.71 7.18 -14.94
CA GLY A 145 9.69 7.07 -13.87
C GLY A 145 9.15 6.35 -12.62
N LEU A 146 8.03 5.63 -12.73
CA LEU A 146 7.55 4.75 -11.65
C LEU A 146 8.60 3.70 -11.32
N ASP A 147 8.89 3.50 -10.02
CA ASP A 147 9.93 2.55 -9.59
C ASP A 147 9.36 1.14 -9.33
N ARG A 148 8.15 1.04 -8.80
CA ARG A 148 7.51 -0.25 -8.47
C ARG A 148 6.02 -0.26 -8.81
N LEU A 149 5.58 -1.33 -9.46
CA LEU A 149 4.17 -1.55 -9.83
C LEU A 149 3.70 -2.91 -9.32
N ILE A 150 2.71 -2.89 -8.44
CA ILE A 150 2.04 -4.09 -7.95
C ILE A 150 0.78 -4.31 -8.79
N ILE A 151 0.67 -5.45 -9.42
CA ILE A 151 -0.50 -5.88 -10.19
C ILE A 151 -1.25 -6.94 -9.38
N SER A 152 -2.50 -6.65 -9.07
CA SER A 152 -3.36 -7.56 -8.32
C SER A 152 -3.94 -8.64 -9.24
N ILE A 153 -3.63 -9.92 -8.95
CA ILE A 153 -4.09 -11.09 -9.70
C ILE A 153 -4.47 -12.22 -8.73
N ASP A 154 -5.77 -12.37 -8.42
CA ASP A 154 -6.24 -13.28 -7.36
C ASP A 154 -6.96 -14.52 -7.91
N GLY A 155 -6.49 -15.02 -9.05
CA GLY A 155 -6.95 -16.25 -9.70
C GLY A 155 -6.18 -16.54 -10.98
N VAL A 156 -6.11 -17.81 -11.38
CA VAL A 156 -5.47 -18.29 -12.61
C VAL A 156 -6.45 -18.50 -13.77
N ASP A 157 -7.74 -18.48 -13.48
CA ASP A 157 -8.85 -18.53 -14.41
C ASP A 157 -9.89 -17.47 -14.06
N GLN A 158 -10.78 -17.16 -15.01
CA GLN A 158 -11.79 -16.11 -14.85
C GLN A 158 -12.76 -16.42 -13.70
N GLU A 159 -13.12 -17.67 -13.48
CA GLU A 159 -14.07 -18.05 -12.45
C GLU A 159 -13.52 -17.75 -11.05
N SER A 160 -12.31 -18.21 -10.76
CA SER A 160 -11.62 -17.96 -9.48
C SER A 160 -11.32 -16.49 -9.28
N TYR A 161 -10.83 -15.81 -10.33
CA TYR A 161 -10.48 -14.39 -10.28
C TYR A 161 -11.67 -13.52 -9.91
N GLN A 162 -12.82 -13.71 -10.57
CA GLN A 162 -14.00 -12.87 -10.34
C GLN A 162 -14.73 -13.15 -9.02
N LYS A 163 -14.47 -14.26 -8.33
CA LYS A 163 -15.03 -14.53 -7.00
C LYS A 163 -14.63 -13.45 -6.00
N TYR A 164 -13.42 -12.89 -6.14
CA TYR A 164 -12.98 -11.76 -5.33
C TYR A 164 -12.92 -10.45 -6.13
N ARG A 165 -12.38 -10.47 -7.35
CA ARG A 165 -12.27 -9.29 -8.22
C ARG A 165 -13.56 -9.07 -9.02
N VAL A 166 -14.69 -8.88 -8.31
CA VAL A 166 -16.01 -8.75 -8.91
C VAL A 166 -16.06 -7.63 -9.94
N GLY A 167 -16.51 -7.92 -11.15
CA GLY A 167 -16.51 -7.03 -12.30
C GLY A 167 -15.18 -6.96 -13.07
N GLY A 168 -14.15 -7.67 -12.58
CA GLY A 168 -12.86 -7.76 -13.24
C GLY A 168 -12.79 -8.82 -14.32
N LYS A 169 -11.90 -8.63 -15.27
CA LYS A 169 -11.60 -9.55 -16.38
C LYS A 169 -10.14 -9.96 -16.30
N LEU A 170 -9.87 -11.25 -16.04
CA LEU A 170 -8.50 -11.77 -15.95
C LEU A 170 -7.71 -11.52 -17.24
N GLU A 171 -8.35 -11.68 -18.41
CA GLU A 171 -7.75 -11.38 -19.71
C GLU A 171 -7.13 -9.97 -19.75
N LYS A 172 -7.84 -8.95 -19.20
CA LYS A 172 -7.33 -7.57 -19.15
C LYS A 172 -6.09 -7.43 -18.26
N VAL A 173 -6.01 -8.20 -17.19
CA VAL A 173 -4.84 -8.20 -16.29
C VAL A 173 -3.63 -8.81 -17.01
N LEU A 174 -3.84 -9.92 -17.73
CA LEU A 174 -2.79 -10.59 -18.50
C LEU A 174 -2.32 -9.70 -19.65
N GLU A 175 -3.24 -9.17 -20.47
CA GLU A 175 -2.95 -8.24 -21.56
C GLU A 175 -2.18 -7.01 -21.05
N GLY A 176 -2.68 -6.38 -19.96
CA GLY A 176 -2.04 -5.21 -19.37
C GLY A 176 -0.63 -5.50 -18.87
N THR A 177 -0.41 -6.66 -18.27
CA THR A 177 0.93 -7.11 -17.84
C THR A 177 1.86 -7.30 -19.05
N GLN A 178 1.38 -7.96 -20.11
CA GLN A 178 2.14 -8.16 -21.34
C GLN A 178 2.53 -6.82 -21.99
N ASN A 179 1.62 -5.87 -22.06
CA ASN A 179 1.88 -4.53 -22.58
C ASN A 179 2.98 -3.81 -21.79
N LEU A 180 2.94 -3.87 -20.47
CA LEU A 180 3.97 -3.28 -19.60
C LEU A 180 5.35 -3.93 -19.84
N LEU A 181 5.43 -5.26 -19.85
CA LEU A 181 6.68 -6.00 -20.08
C LEU A 181 7.24 -5.74 -21.49
N LYS A 182 6.37 -5.70 -22.51
CA LYS A 182 6.73 -5.34 -23.89
C LYS A 182 7.40 -3.96 -23.94
N TRP A 183 6.78 -2.93 -23.33
CA TRP A 183 7.32 -1.58 -23.36
C TRP A 183 8.57 -1.43 -22.48
N LYS A 184 8.63 -2.10 -21.31
CA LYS A 184 9.82 -2.14 -20.47
C LYS A 184 11.02 -2.68 -21.27
N LYS A 185 10.84 -3.80 -22.00
CA LYS A 185 11.86 -4.37 -22.87
C LYS A 185 12.21 -3.45 -24.04
N LYS A 186 11.20 -2.91 -24.75
CA LYS A 186 11.38 -2.06 -25.94
C LYS A 186 12.15 -0.78 -25.64
N LEU A 187 11.94 -0.20 -24.43
CA LEU A 187 12.59 1.03 -23.99
C LEU A 187 13.88 0.78 -23.21
N GLY A 188 14.32 -0.49 -23.05
CA GLY A 188 15.52 -0.85 -22.30
C GLY A 188 15.47 -0.43 -20.81
N LYS A 189 14.28 -0.32 -20.23
CA LYS A 189 14.12 0.11 -18.83
C LYS A 189 14.15 -1.06 -17.86
N THR A 190 14.73 -0.82 -16.69
CA THR A 190 14.70 -1.77 -15.57
C THR A 190 13.53 -1.49 -14.61
N THR A 191 12.95 -0.29 -14.67
CA THR A 191 11.79 0.14 -13.89
C THR A 191 10.53 0.29 -14.77
N PRO A 192 9.34 0.13 -14.18
CA PRO A 192 9.10 -0.28 -12.79
C PRO A 192 9.45 -1.74 -12.54
N HIS A 193 9.78 -2.09 -11.29
CA HIS A 193 9.81 -3.48 -10.82
C HIS A 193 8.35 -3.96 -10.76
N ILE A 194 8.00 -4.93 -11.60
CA ILE A 194 6.62 -5.41 -11.78
C ILE A 194 6.38 -6.64 -10.91
N ILE A 195 5.47 -6.50 -9.94
CA ILE A 195 5.11 -7.55 -8.99
C ILE A 195 3.69 -8.03 -9.29
N TRP A 196 3.52 -9.30 -9.52
CA TRP A 196 2.21 -9.92 -9.37
C TRP A 196 1.94 -10.18 -7.89
N GLN A 197 0.81 -9.68 -7.40
CA GLN A 197 0.35 -9.93 -6.04
C GLN A 197 -0.89 -10.82 -6.07
N PHE A 198 -0.77 -11.99 -5.47
CA PHE A 198 -1.84 -12.96 -5.31
C PHE A 198 -2.24 -13.01 -3.84
N ILE A 199 -3.50 -12.67 -3.52
CA ILE A 199 -4.05 -12.82 -2.18
C ILE A 199 -4.64 -14.22 -2.07
N ALA A 200 -4.14 -15.00 -1.13
CA ALA A 200 -4.65 -16.33 -0.86
C ALA A 200 -5.99 -16.25 -0.13
N PHE A 201 -7.01 -16.89 -0.71
CA PHE A 201 -8.34 -17.06 -0.17
C PHE A 201 -8.71 -18.55 -0.18
N LYS A 202 -9.73 -18.94 0.56
CA LYS A 202 -10.26 -20.32 0.58
C LYS A 202 -10.56 -20.88 -0.81
N HIS A 203 -11.04 -20.05 -1.73
CA HIS A 203 -11.44 -20.49 -3.06
C HIS A 203 -10.29 -20.57 -4.07
N ASN A 204 -9.12 -19.97 -3.78
CA ASN A 204 -7.99 -19.91 -4.73
C ASN A 204 -6.65 -20.41 -4.17
N GLU A 205 -6.56 -20.77 -2.89
CA GLU A 205 -5.30 -21.23 -2.28
C GLU A 205 -4.67 -22.44 -2.99
N HIS A 206 -5.51 -23.31 -3.57
CA HIS A 206 -5.08 -24.47 -4.36
C HIS A 206 -4.38 -24.08 -5.68
N GLN A 207 -4.57 -22.84 -6.16
CA GLN A 207 -3.99 -22.32 -7.40
C GLN A 207 -2.58 -21.75 -7.23
N ILE A 208 -2.02 -21.74 -6.01
CA ILE A 208 -0.68 -21.19 -5.74
C ILE A 208 0.42 -21.85 -6.60
N PRO A 209 0.47 -23.16 -6.81
CA PRO A 209 1.47 -23.75 -7.71
C PRO A 209 1.34 -23.23 -9.14
N GLU A 210 0.12 -23.08 -9.63
CA GLU A 210 -0.18 -22.63 -10.99
C GLU A 210 0.15 -21.15 -11.19
N ILE A 211 -0.19 -20.26 -10.25
CA ILE A 211 0.16 -18.83 -10.36
C ILE A 211 1.69 -18.64 -10.32
N LYS A 212 2.42 -19.47 -9.58
CA LYS A 212 3.89 -19.47 -9.60
C LYS A 212 4.45 -19.81 -10.98
N ARG A 213 3.87 -20.82 -11.66
CA ARG A 213 4.22 -21.19 -13.02
C ARG A 213 3.92 -20.07 -14.01
N LEU A 214 2.70 -19.52 -13.98
CA LEU A 214 2.24 -18.44 -14.86
C LEU A 214 3.06 -17.16 -14.68
N ALA A 215 3.41 -16.78 -13.45
CA ALA A 215 4.24 -15.60 -13.17
C ALA A 215 5.64 -15.73 -13.80
N LYS A 216 6.24 -16.93 -13.73
CA LYS A 216 7.51 -17.25 -14.37
C LYS A 216 7.42 -17.19 -15.89
N GLU A 217 6.38 -17.76 -16.48
CA GLU A 217 6.13 -17.75 -17.92
C GLU A 217 5.84 -16.35 -18.45
N MET A 218 5.05 -15.56 -17.71
CA MET A 218 4.79 -14.17 -18.04
C MET A 218 6.07 -13.33 -17.99
N GLY A 219 7.01 -13.67 -17.10
CA GLY A 219 8.28 -12.97 -16.94
C GLY A 219 8.17 -11.70 -16.09
N VAL A 220 7.22 -11.66 -15.14
CA VAL A 220 7.18 -10.60 -14.14
C VAL A 220 8.41 -10.65 -13.22
N ASP A 221 8.78 -9.53 -12.64
CA ASP A 221 10.00 -9.43 -11.84
C ASP A 221 9.85 -10.18 -10.50
N GLU A 222 8.64 -10.22 -9.92
CA GLU A 222 8.36 -10.86 -8.63
C GLU A 222 6.90 -11.38 -8.57
N LEU A 223 6.70 -12.46 -7.81
CA LEU A 223 5.36 -12.89 -7.36
C LEU A 223 5.30 -12.85 -5.84
N GLY A 224 4.38 -12.06 -5.30
CA GLY A 224 4.09 -11.99 -3.87
C GLY A 224 2.78 -12.71 -3.52
N ILE A 225 2.86 -13.75 -2.70
CA ILE A 225 1.66 -14.38 -2.13
C ILE A 225 1.31 -13.69 -0.81
N LYS A 226 0.09 -13.17 -0.69
CA LYS A 226 -0.35 -12.44 0.51
C LYS A 226 -1.50 -13.12 1.23
N THR A 227 -1.51 -12.97 2.54
CA THR A 227 -2.65 -13.32 3.38
C THR A 227 -3.74 -12.25 3.29
N ALA A 228 -5.00 -12.67 3.22
CA ALA A 228 -6.14 -11.75 3.16
C ALA A 228 -6.40 -11.02 4.47
N GLN A 229 -6.85 -9.77 4.39
CA GLN A 229 -7.50 -9.07 5.49
C GLN A 229 -9.02 -9.21 5.30
N ILE A 230 -9.70 -9.81 6.29
CA ILE A 230 -11.13 -10.05 6.28
C ILE A 230 -11.76 -9.20 7.39
N TYR A 231 -12.81 -8.44 7.08
CA TYR A 231 -13.44 -7.56 8.07
C TYR A 231 -14.32 -8.30 9.06
N ASP A 232 -15.08 -9.27 8.55
CA ASP A 232 -16.02 -10.11 9.30
C ASP A 232 -15.42 -11.46 9.73
N TYR A 233 -14.11 -11.52 9.92
CA TYR A 233 -13.37 -12.76 10.21
C TYR A 233 -13.88 -13.53 11.44
N GLN A 234 -14.55 -12.86 12.37
CA GLN A 234 -15.08 -13.48 13.58
C GLN A 234 -16.31 -14.34 13.29
N THR A 235 -17.12 -13.95 12.29
CA THR A 235 -18.43 -14.55 12.00
C THR A 235 -18.51 -15.27 10.66
N SER A 236 -17.55 -15.03 9.75
CA SER A 236 -17.53 -15.57 8.39
C SER A 236 -16.18 -16.19 8.05
N ASP A 237 -16.22 -17.40 7.47
CA ASP A 237 -15.03 -18.09 6.95
C ASP A 237 -14.96 -18.13 5.42
N THR A 238 -15.82 -17.38 4.73
CA THR A 238 -16.01 -17.44 3.28
C THR A 238 -14.71 -17.22 2.51
N PHE A 239 -13.85 -16.31 3.00
CA PHE A 239 -12.60 -15.96 2.35
C PHE A 239 -11.35 -16.45 3.10
N ILE A 240 -11.49 -16.98 4.32
CA ILE A 240 -10.34 -17.42 5.11
C ILE A 240 -9.78 -18.73 4.53
N PRO A 241 -8.49 -18.80 4.15
CA PRO A 241 -7.86 -20.02 3.65
C PRO A 241 -7.98 -21.19 4.65
N ASN A 242 -8.12 -22.41 4.12
CA ASN A 242 -8.05 -23.63 4.95
C ASN A 242 -6.61 -23.90 5.42
N ASN A 243 -5.64 -23.56 4.58
CA ASN A 243 -4.23 -23.62 4.97
C ASN A 243 -3.92 -22.46 5.94
N GLU A 244 -3.67 -22.80 7.19
CA GLU A 244 -3.37 -21.83 8.22
C GLU A 244 -2.14 -20.97 7.92
N ASP A 245 -1.12 -21.48 7.24
CA ASP A 245 0.09 -20.69 6.90
C ASP A 245 -0.24 -19.53 5.95
N LEU A 246 -1.33 -19.64 5.21
CA LEU A 246 -1.84 -18.61 4.30
C LEU A 246 -2.86 -17.67 4.97
N SER A 247 -3.19 -17.88 6.24
CA SER A 247 -4.20 -17.13 6.98
C SER A 247 -3.59 -16.22 8.04
N ARG A 248 -4.16 -15.01 8.20
CA ARG A 248 -3.90 -14.12 9.35
C ARG A 248 -4.64 -14.58 10.61
N TYR A 249 -5.58 -15.49 10.45
CA TYR A 249 -6.50 -15.91 11.48
C TYR A 249 -6.27 -17.37 11.84
N LYS A 250 -6.48 -17.69 13.10
CA LYS A 250 -6.53 -19.07 13.61
C LYS A 250 -7.97 -19.40 13.99
N LYS A 251 -8.39 -20.64 13.72
CA LYS A 251 -9.68 -21.14 14.12
C LYS A 251 -9.72 -21.40 15.62
N THR A 252 -10.83 -21.06 16.26
CA THR A 252 -11.13 -21.31 17.69
C THR A 252 -12.51 -21.96 17.80
N GLU A 253 -12.90 -22.36 19.00
CA GLU A 253 -14.23 -22.93 19.27
C GLU A 253 -15.36 -21.95 18.92
N ASN A 254 -15.12 -20.65 19.06
CA ASN A 254 -16.12 -19.58 18.88
C ASN A 254 -15.95 -18.81 17.56
N GLY A 255 -15.22 -19.35 16.57
CA GLY A 255 -14.97 -18.68 15.28
C GLY A 255 -13.50 -18.50 14.96
N TYR A 256 -13.08 -17.31 14.59
CA TYR A 256 -11.69 -17.02 14.25
C TYR A 256 -11.12 -15.88 15.07
N GLU A 257 -9.84 -15.97 15.39
CA GLU A 257 -9.05 -14.91 16.04
C GLU A 257 -7.84 -14.55 15.20
N ILE A 258 -7.38 -13.30 15.34
CA ILE A 258 -6.14 -12.87 14.70
C ILE A 258 -4.93 -13.57 15.33
N LYS A 259 -4.01 -14.09 14.51
CA LYS A 259 -2.79 -14.78 14.98
C LYS A 259 -1.78 -13.84 15.63
N ASN A 260 -1.85 -12.56 15.29
CA ASN A 260 -0.88 -11.58 15.70
C ASN A 260 -1.09 -11.15 17.16
N GLU A 261 -0.02 -11.16 17.93
CA GLU A 261 0.00 -10.48 19.22
C GLU A 261 0.11 -8.97 19.02
N LEU A 262 -0.88 -8.23 19.50
CA LEU A 262 -0.92 -6.77 19.41
C LEU A 262 -0.04 -6.14 20.49
N LEU A 263 1.28 -6.13 20.27
CA LEU A 263 2.24 -5.45 21.13
C LEU A 263 1.99 -3.94 21.13
N ASN A 264 2.19 -3.27 22.27
CA ASN A 264 2.03 -1.83 22.45
C ASN A 264 3.16 -1.05 21.77
N GLN A 265 3.29 -1.21 20.46
CA GLN A 265 4.26 -0.57 19.59
C GLN A 265 3.77 -0.58 18.14
N CYS A 266 4.21 0.39 17.34
CA CYS A 266 3.90 0.44 15.90
C CYS A 266 4.93 1.28 15.16
N TRP A 267 5.84 0.65 14.40
CA TRP A 267 6.83 1.36 13.59
C TRP A 267 6.20 2.27 12.53
N ARG A 268 5.04 1.89 11.96
CA ARG A 268 4.34 2.70 10.95
C ARG A 268 4.07 4.12 11.43
N MET A 269 3.68 4.29 12.72
CA MET A 269 3.37 5.59 13.31
C MET A 269 4.58 6.52 13.51
N TRP A 270 5.79 5.98 13.42
CA TRP A 270 7.03 6.76 13.44
C TRP A 270 7.57 7.00 12.04
N ARG A 271 7.47 6.02 11.13
CA ARG A 271 8.07 6.12 9.80
C ARG A 271 7.25 6.91 8.80
N GLY A 272 5.92 7.03 8.99
CA GLY A 272 5.04 7.59 7.96
C GLY A 272 3.61 7.81 8.39
N SER A 273 2.82 8.26 7.44
CA SER A 273 1.38 8.54 7.55
C SER A 273 0.69 8.28 6.21
N VAL A 274 -0.63 8.42 6.19
CA VAL A 274 -1.43 8.43 4.96
C VAL A 274 -2.05 9.82 4.78
N ILE A 275 -2.07 10.31 3.55
CA ILE A 275 -2.80 11.53 3.17
C ILE A 275 -3.89 11.11 2.17
N THR A 276 -5.14 11.43 2.49
CA THR A 276 -6.27 11.15 1.60
C THR A 276 -6.32 12.10 0.41
N TRP A 277 -7.14 11.81 -0.57
CA TRP A 277 -7.28 12.59 -1.82
C TRP A 277 -7.67 14.06 -1.57
N ASP A 278 -8.34 14.35 -0.45
CA ASP A 278 -8.79 15.69 -0.02
C ASP A 278 -7.86 16.34 1.02
N GLY A 279 -6.71 15.72 1.33
CA GLY A 279 -5.67 16.30 2.18
C GLY A 279 -5.75 15.95 3.66
N LEU A 280 -6.67 15.07 4.08
CA LEU A 280 -6.72 14.63 5.47
C LEU A 280 -5.53 13.73 5.82
N VAL A 281 -4.89 13.99 6.95
CA VAL A 281 -3.79 13.16 7.45
C VAL A 281 -4.34 12.12 8.43
N VAL A 282 -4.09 10.84 8.13
CA VAL A 282 -4.57 9.70 8.93
C VAL A 282 -3.43 8.77 9.33
N PRO A 283 -3.60 7.92 10.38
CA PRO A 283 -2.52 7.12 10.97
C PRO A 283 -1.84 6.17 9.97
N CYS A 284 -2.62 5.37 9.29
CA CYS A 284 -2.12 4.27 8.45
C CYS A 284 -3.21 3.71 7.54
N CYS A 285 -2.84 2.73 6.71
CA CYS A 285 -3.73 2.07 5.76
C CYS A 285 -4.89 1.26 6.38
N PHE A 286 -4.98 1.15 7.70
CA PHE A 286 -6.13 0.53 8.39
C PHE A 286 -7.24 1.54 8.69
N ASP A 287 -6.96 2.84 8.69
CA ASP A 287 -7.96 3.90 8.84
C ASP A 287 -8.55 4.30 7.47
N LYS A 288 -9.23 3.37 6.83
CA LYS A 288 -9.70 3.53 5.45
C LYS A 288 -10.81 4.58 5.30
N ASP A 289 -11.51 4.86 6.37
CA ASP A 289 -12.61 5.83 6.39
C ASP A 289 -12.23 7.17 7.05
N ALA A 290 -10.92 7.35 7.32
CA ALA A 290 -10.37 8.56 7.93
C ALA A 290 -11.06 8.95 9.24
N THR A 291 -11.29 7.98 10.14
CA THR A 291 -11.94 8.19 11.44
C THR A 291 -11.00 8.84 12.45
N HIS A 292 -9.68 8.63 12.33
CA HIS A 292 -8.64 9.19 13.18
C HIS A 292 -7.85 10.29 12.46
N ARG A 293 -8.47 11.43 12.23
CA ARG A 293 -7.86 12.56 11.51
C ARG A 293 -6.90 13.31 12.41
N PHE A 294 -5.68 13.53 11.92
CA PHE A 294 -4.65 14.30 12.64
C PHE A 294 -4.59 15.77 12.24
N GLY A 295 -5.05 16.11 11.05
CA GLY A 295 -5.09 17.43 10.47
C GLY A 295 -5.48 17.40 8.99
N ASP A 296 -5.48 18.57 8.36
CA ASP A 296 -5.87 18.79 6.97
C ASP A 296 -4.81 19.65 6.26
N ILE A 297 -4.13 19.07 5.29
CA ILE A 297 -3.06 19.73 4.53
C ILE A 297 -3.57 20.90 3.67
N SER A 298 -4.87 20.99 3.41
CA SER A 298 -5.45 22.16 2.75
C SER A 298 -5.23 23.43 3.58
N ASN A 299 -5.30 23.31 4.90
CA ASN A 299 -5.27 24.42 5.85
C ASN A 299 -3.97 24.55 6.66
N GLU A 300 -3.19 23.45 6.77
CA GLU A 300 -2.01 23.35 7.61
C GLU A 300 -0.81 22.86 6.79
N THR A 301 0.40 23.00 7.32
CA THR A 301 1.57 22.30 6.80
C THR A 301 1.63 20.87 7.35
N PHE A 302 2.18 19.94 6.58
CA PHE A 302 2.36 18.58 7.06
C PHE A 302 3.23 18.53 8.33
N LYS A 303 4.23 19.39 8.42
CA LYS A 303 5.10 19.50 9.62
C LYS A 303 4.31 19.88 10.88
N GLN A 304 3.36 20.81 10.77
CA GLN A 304 2.47 21.16 11.89
C GLN A 304 1.64 19.96 12.33
N VAL A 305 1.00 19.28 11.36
CA VAL A 305 0.21 18.06 11.65
C VAL A 305 1.07 16.96 12.27
N TRP A 306 2.27 16.69 11.72
CA TRP A 306 3.19 15.65 12.18
C TRP A 306 3.65 15.82 13.63
N SER A 307 3.80 17.08 14.06
CA SER A 307 4.19 17.45 15.43
C SER A 307 2.99 17.79 16.35
N SER A 308 1.76 17.75 15.85
CA SER A 308 0.55 18.15 16.58
C SER A 308 0.32 17.28 17.84
N GLU A 309 -0.39 17.87 18.82
CA GLU A 309 -0.80 17.14 20.02
C GLU A 309 -1.72 15.95 19.68
N THR A 310 -2.58 16.08 18.68
CA THR A 310 -3.46 15.01 18.18
C THR A 310 -2.64 13.81 17.73
N TYR A 311 -1.57 14.05 16.93
CA TYR A 311 -0.68 12.99 16.47
C TYR A 311 0.08 12.33 17.63
N GLN A 312 0.60 13.15 18.58
CA GLN A 312 1.31 12.65 19.75
C GLN A 312 0.40 11.84 20.68
N ASN A 313 -0.85 12.26 20.84
CA ASN A 313 -1.85 11.52 21.64
C ASN A 313 -2.13 10.14 21.06
N PHE A 314 -2.25 10.01 19.73
CA PHE A 314 -2.43 8.72 19.10
C PHE A 314 -1.20 7.80 19.29
N ARG A 315 0.03 8.34 19.15
CA ARG A 315 1.26 7.60 19.47
C ARG A 315 1.28 7.15 20.95
N ARG A 316 0.83 8.01 21.86
CA ARG A 316 0.71 7.70 23.30
C ARG A 316 -0.29 6.58 23.54
N ALA A 317 -1.43 6.61 22.89
CA ALA A 317 -2.45 5.55 22.98
C ALA A 317 -1.91 4.20 22.50
N ILE A 318 -1.17 4.15 21.39
CA ILE A 318 -0.51 2.92 20.92
C ILE A 318 0.47 2.36 21.96
N LEU A 319 1.30 3.21 22.56
CA LEU A 319 2.30 2.78 23.56
C LEU A 319 1.66 2.31 24.88
N LYS A 320 0.43 2.78 25.17
CA LYS A 320 -0.32 2.41 26.36
C LYS A 320 -1.11 1.11 26.15
N SER A 321 -2.00 1.08 25.15
CA SER A 321 -2.89 -0.06 24.86
C SER A 321 -3.36 -0.06 23.42
N ARG A 322 -2.56 -0.62 22.52
CA ARG A 322 -2.87 -0.71 21.09
C ARG A 322 -4.16 -1.48 20.80
N LYS A 323 -4.47 -2.50 21.61
CA LYS A 323 -5.66 -3.36 21.44
C LYS A 323 -6.98 -2.63 21.65
N GLU A 324 -6.97 -1.47 22.30
CA GLU A 324 -8.16 -0.64 22.52
C GLU A 324 -8.48 0.25 21.31
N ILE A 325 -7.52 0.43 20.39
CA ILE A 325 -7.71 1.25 19.19
C ILE A 325 -8.40 0.38 18.13
N ASP A 326 -9.58 0.81 17.67
CA ASP A 326 -10.45 0.07 16.74
C ASP A 326 -9.74 -0.40 15.47
N ILE A 327 -9.06 0.51 14.76
CA ILE A 327 -8.33 0.21 13.52
C ILE A 327 -7.12 -0.72 13.74
N CYS A 328 -6.66 -0.88 14.98
CA CYS A 328 -5.56 -1.77 15.31
C CYS A 328 -6.00 -3.22 15.58
N LYS A 329 -7.28 -3.46 15.88
CA LYS A 329 -7.79 -4.78 16.27
C LYS A 329 -7.61 -5.84 15.19
N ASN A 330 -7.67 -5.47 13.90
CA ASN A 330 -7.43 -6.35 12.75
C ASN A 330 -6.10 -6.05 12.05
N CYS A 331 -5.14 -5.48 12.76
CA CYS A 331 -3.84 -5.10 12.21
C CYS A 331 -2.84 -6.26 12.25
N THR A 332 -2.09 -6.41 11.16
CA THR A 332 -1.07 -7.44 10.98
C THR A 332 0.36 -6.92 11.14
N GLU A 333 0.55 -5.72 11.70
CA GLU A 333 1.89 -5.22 12.00
C GLU A 333 2.57 -6.13 13.01
N GLY A 334 3.72 -6.70 12.61
CA GLY A 334 4.45 -7.68 13.39
C GLY A 334 4.11 -9.15 13.06
N THR A 335 3.12 -9.42 12.18
CA THR A 335 2.89 -10.76 11.65
C THR A 335 3.55 -10.95 10.28
N LYS A 336 3.81 -12.21 9.91
CA LYS A 336 4.22 -12.59 8.56
C LYS A 336 3.00 -12.45 7.64
N VAL A 337 3.04 -11.47 6.73
CA VAL A 337 1.97 -11.22 5.73
C VAL A 337 2.36 -11.65 4.32
N TRP A 338 3.59 -12.12 4.15
CA TRP A 338 4.14 -12.64 2.89
C TRP A 338 4.63 -14.07 3.12
N SER A 339 4.35 -14.95 2.21
CA SER A 339 4.84 -16.34 2.20
C SER A 339 5.87 -16.56 1.10
#